data_c8e1c6e0129c7b37773c3f3d54e588da
#
_entry.id   c8e1c6e0129c7b37773c3f3d54e588da
#
_cell.length_a   1.000
_cell.length_b   1.000
_cell.length_c   1.000
_cell.angle_alpha   90.00
_cell.angle_beta   90.00
_cell.angle_gamma   90.00
#
_symmetry.space_group_name_H-M   'P 1'
#
loop_
_entity.id
_entity.type
_entity.pdbx_description
1 polymer ?
#
loop_
_entity_poly.entity_id
_entity_poly.type
_entity_poly.pdbx_seq_one_letter_code
_entity_poly.pdbx_strand_id
1 'polypeptide(L)'
;MNIAPFLAKACQELDKAMQGTLDGTKIACISETISGYAIAAAIASGVAGVAPGFAGVAAALTQAGFVWATYVKINKTLGISMSENTAKFIGSAIVTNLITNAGAFVAVLIGSSIVSIIPGAQVVSVAMNAALGYTIVYVSAIIYLKLITRMMQPDGTLKVSESDDTKHIIRNIIKESNIKDMVKEGKAAYKQAKKDGSFDKAKNIKKCSKCGAEVKEG
;
A
#
# COMPACT_ATOMS: atom_id res chain seq x y z
N MET A 1 -16.35 4.35 -11.21
CA MET A 1 -15.56 4.05 -9.99
C MET A 1 -14.84 5.33 -9.58
N ASN A 2 -15.03 5.81 -8.37
CA ASN A 2 -14.43 7.06 -7.92
C ASN A 2 -13.02 6.73 -7.36
N ILE A 3 -11.99 6.90 -8.21
CA ILE A 3 -10.59 6.65 -7.82
C ILE A 3 -10.10 7.87 -7.05
N ALA A 4 -9.44 7.63 -5.94
CA ALA A 4 -8.92 8.69 -5.09
C ALA A 4 -7.88 9.56 -5.82
N PRO A 5 -7.84 10.88 -5.58
CA PRO A 5 -7.11 11.85 -6.39
C PRO A 5 -5.62 11.56 -6.59
N PHE A 6 -4.88 11.19 -5.53
CA PHE A 6 -3.45 10.89 -5.65
C PHE A 6 -3.18 9.63 -6.46
N LEU A 7 -4.02 8.59 -6.29
CA LEU A 7 -3.92 7.38 -7.09
C LEU A 7 -4.27 7.65 -8.55
N ALA A 8 -5.35 8.40 -8.81
CA ALA A 8 -5.74 8.79 -10.17
C ALA A 8 -4.61 9.55 -10.87
N LYS A 9 -4.00 10.53 -10.19
CA LYS A 9 -2.86 11.30 -10.71
C LYS A 9 -1.65 10.41 -11.02
N ALA A 10 -1.31 9.49 -10.11
CA ALA A 10 -0.19 8.56 -10.33
C ALA A 10 -0.44 7.64 -11.54
N CYS A 11 -1.68 7.15 -11.72
CA CYS A 11 -2.05 6.37 -12.90
C CYS A 11 -1.98 7.20 -14.19
N GLN A 12 -2.41 8.46 -14.17
CA GLN A 12 -2.31 9.36 -15.35
C GLN A 12 -0.86 9.66 -15.74
N GLU A 13 0.00 9.91 -14.74
CA GLU A 13 1.44 10.13 -14.99
C GLU A 13 2.10 8.86 -15.56
N LEU A 14 1.73 7.70 -15.06
CA LEU A 14 2.20 6.41 -15.56
C LEU A 14 1.71 6.14 -16.97
N ASP A 15 0.43 6.42 -17.27
CA ASP A 15 -0.13 6.24 -18.61
C ASP A 15 0.63 7.07 -19.66
N LYS A 16 0.96 8.31 -19.33
CA LYS A 16 1.81 9.15 -20.19
C LYS A 16 3.18 8.52 -20.44
N ALA A 17 3.83 7.99 -19.38
CA ALA A 17 5.12 7.32 -19.51
C ALA A 17 5.04 6.02 -20.31
N MET A 18 3.90 5.34 -20.25
CA MET A 18 3.58 4.13 -21.01
C MET A 18 2.94 4.42 -22.38
N GLN A 19 3.00 5.65 -22.87
CA GLN A 19 2.51 6.08 -24.18
C GLN A 19 1.02 5.77 -24.45
N GLY A 20 0.17 5.94 -23.41
CA GLY A 20 -1.27 5.75 -23.53
C GLY A 20 -1.74 4.29 -23.56
N THR A 21 -0.94 3.35 -23.07
CA THR A 21 -1.29 1.92 -23.05
C THR A 21 -2.06 1.49 -21.80
N LEU A 22 -2.29 2.41 -20.87
CA LEU A 22 -2.98 2.15 -19.60
C LEU A 22 -4.47 2.47 -19.75
N ASP A 23 -5.25 1.50 -20.17
CA ASP A 23 -6.69 1.65 -20.29
C ASP A 23 -7.44 1.69 -18.93
N GLY A 24 -8.71 2.05 -18.98
CA GLY A 24 -9.56 2.13 -17.79
C GLY A 24 -9.68 0.80 -17.03
N THR A 25 -9.58 -0.34 -17.71
CA THR A 25 -9.65 -1.69 -17.12
C THR A 25 -8.39 -1.96 -16.29
N LYS A 26 -7.21 -1.63 -16.82
CA LYS A 26 -5.94 -1.76 -16.09
C LYS A 26 -5.90 -0.83 -14.87
N ILE A 27 -6.38 0.42 -15.02
CA ILE A 27 -6.47 1.37 -13.90
C ILE A 27 -7.41 0.84 -12.81
N ALA A 28 -8.57 0.29 -13.18
CA ALA A 28 -9.49 -0.34 -12.25
C ALA A 28 -8.82 -1.52 -11.52
N CYS A 29 -8.15 -2.41 -12.25
CA CYS A 29 -7.45 -3.56 -11.69
C CYS A 29 -6.32 -3.15 -10.73
N ILE A 30 -5.57 -2.08 -11.03
CA ILE A 30 -4.55 -1.52 -10.13
C ILE A 30 -5.20 -1.00 -8.85
N SER A 31 -6.30 -0.24 -8.96
CA SER A 31 -7.02 0.31 -7.80
C SER A 31 -7.58 -0.80 -6.90
N GLU A 32 -8.19 -1.83 -7.48
CA GLU A 32 -8.71 -3.00 -6.76
C GLU A 32 -7.57 -3.79 -6.09
N THR A 33 -6.45 -3.97 -6.79
CA THR A 33 -5.26 -4.62 -6.24
C THR A 33 -4.76 -3.88 -5.00
N ILE A 34 -4.59 -2.56 -5.09
CA ILE A 34 -4.13 -1.73 -3.96
C ILE A 34 -5.11 -1.83 -2.80
N SER A 35 -6.41 -1.68 -3.06
CA SER A 35 -7.44 -1.76 -2.03
C SER A 35 -7.48 -3.14 -1.36
N GLY A 36 -7.42 -4.22 -2.14
CA GLY A 36 -7.45 -5.59 -1.62
C GLY A 36 -6.26 -5.89 -0.70
N TYR A 37 -5.04 -5.56 -1.12
CA TYR A 37 -3.86 -5.75 -0.26
C TYR A 37 -3.82 -4.80 0.94
N ALA A 38 -4.33 -3.58 0.80
CA ALA A 38 -4.45 -2.65 1.91
C ALA A 38 -5.45 -3.15 2.98
N ILE A 39 -6.58 -3.74 2.56
CA ILE A 39 -7.55 -4.39 3.46
C ILE A 39 -6.90 -5.59 4.15
N ALA A 40 -6.21 -6.46 3.41
CA ALA A 40 -5.52 -7.61 3.98
C ALA A 40 -4.45 -7.19 5.01
N ALA A 41 -3.68 -6.16 4.71
CA ALA A 41 -2.71 -5.57 5.62
C ALA A 41 -3.37 -4.98 6.88
N ALA A 42 -4.52 -4.32 6.74
CA ALA A 42 -5.28 -3.80 7.86
C ALA A 42 -5.79 -4.90 8.79
N ILE A 43 -6.32 -5.99 8.23
CA ILE A 43 -6.79 -7.15 9.00
C ILE A 43 -5.62 -7.77 9.78
N ALA A 44 -4.50 -8.03 9.08
CA ALA A 44 -3.30 -8.61 9.70
C ALA A 44 -2.72 -7.73 10.82
N SER A 45 -2.67 -6.41 10.61
CA SER A 45 -2.18 -5.44 11.60
C SER A 45 -3.10 -5.32 12.81
N GLY A 46 -4.42 -5.39 12.59
CA GLY A 46 -5.39 -5.36 13.67
C GLY A 46 -5.23 -6.57 14.61
N VAL A 47 -5.00 -7.76 14.05
CA VAL A 47 -4.78 -8.98 14.84
C VAL A 47 -3.43 -8.95 15.56
N ALA A 48 -2.35 -8.52 14.89
CA ALA A 48 -1.01 -8.45 15.48
C ALA A 48 -0.91 -7.45 16.63
N GLY A 49 -1.72 -6.39 16.63
CA GLY A 49 -1.76 -5.38 17.70
C GLY A 49 -2.33 -5.84 19.04
N VAL A 50 -2.85 -7.07 19.11
CA VAL A 50 -3.40 -7.67 20.37
C VAL A 50 -2.28 -8.29 21.22
N ALA A 51 -1.10 -8.59 20.65
CA ALA A 51 0.00 -9.20 21.37
C ALA A 51 0.81 -8.13 22.14
N PRO A 52 0.88 -8.18 23.49
CA PRO A 52 1.65 -7.23 24.27
C PRO A 52 3.16 -7.33 23.94
N GLY A 53 3.78 -6.19 23.63
CA GLY A 53 5.24 -6.07 23.50
C GLY A 53 5.84 -6.16 22.09
N PHE A 54 5.07 -6.50 21.05
CA PHE A 54 5.57 -6.63 19.67
C PHE A 54 5.03 -5.60 18.67
N ALA A 55 4.36 -4.57 19.14
CA ALA A 55 3.48 -3.71 18.33
C ALA A 55 4.17 -2.87 17.23
N GLY A 56 5.48 -2.63 17.29
CA GLY A 56 6.14 -1.73 16.35
C GLY A 56 6.84 -2.43 15.18
N VAL A 57 7.76 -3.33 15.48
CA VAL A 57 8.67 -3.92 14.47
C VAL A 57 8.01 -5.08 13.72
N ALA A 58 7.29 -5.96 14.43
CA ALA A 58 6.60 -7.09 13.80
C ALA A 58 5.48 -6.63 12.86
N ALA A 59 4.74 -5.57 13.24
CA ALA A 59 3.74 -4.96 12.37
C ALA A 59 4.38 -4.39 11.09
N ALA A 60 5.52 -3.72 11.18
CA ALA A 60 6.22 -3.16 10.03
C ALA A 60 6.74 -4.25 9.07
N LEU A 61 7.26 -5.36 9.59
CA LEU A 61 7.72 -6.50 8.77
C LEU A 61 6.56 -7.21 8.05
N THR A 62 5.42 -7.35 8.72
CA THR A 62 4.20 -7.89 8.09
C THR A 62 3.73 -6.98 6.95
N GLN A 63 3.85 -5.66 7.10
CA GLN A 63 3.49 -4.69 6.07
C GLN A 63 4.35 -4.83 4.80
N ALA A 64 5.65 -5.08 4.94
CA ALA A 64 6.54 -5.24 3.80
C ALA A 64 6.09 -6.37 2.86
N GLY A 65 5.57 -7.48 3.42
CA GLY A 65 5.02 -8.60 2.64
C GLY A 65 3.82 -8.18 1.78
N PHE A 66 2.87 -7.42 2.32
CA PHE A 66 1.73 -6.92 1.55
C PHE A 66 2.14 -5.87 0.51
N VAL A 67 3.12 -5.05 0.83
CA VAL A 67 3.62 -4.01 -0.08
C VAL A 67 4.26 -4.63 -1.32
N TRP A 68 5.22 -5.55 -1.17
CA TRP A 68 5.85 -6.13 -2.35
C TRP A 68 4.89 -7.05 -3.14
N ALA A 69 3.95 -7.75 -2.47
CA ALA A 69 2.92 -8.53 -3.16
C ALA A 69 2.00 -7.63 -4.01
N THR A 70 1.68 -6.42 -3.51
CA THR A 70 0.98 -5.39 -4.29
C THR A 70 1.76 -5.02 -5.55
N TYR A 71 3.08 -4.82 -5.45
CA TYR A 71 3.93 -4.45 -6.58
C TYR A 71 4.01 -5.55 -7.63
N VAL A 72 4.19 -6.80 -7.21
CA VAL A 72 4.18 -7.96 -8.11
C VAL A 72 2.87 -8.02 -8.90
N LYS A 73 1.75 -7.80 -8.23
CA LYS A 73 0.43 -7.82 -8.89
C LYS A 73 0.23 -6.64 -9.83
N ILE A 74 0.66 -5.44 -9.45
CA ILE A 74 0.64 -4.24 -10.32
C ILE A 74 1.49 -4.50 -11.56
N ASN A 75 2.72 -5.01 -11.41
CA ASN A 75 3.60 -5.33 -12.53
C ASN A 75 2.96 -6.31 -13.50
N LYS A 76 2.31 -7.35 -12.98
CA LYS A 76 1.57 -8.31 -13.81
C LYS A 76 0.45 -7.62 -14.61
N THR A 77 -0.28 -6.70 -14.00
CA THR A 77 -1.34 -5.93 -14.68
C THR A 77 -0.77 -5.02 -15.77
N LEU A 78 0.41 -4.46 -15.54
CA LEU A 78 1.11 -3.56 -16.48
C LEU A 78 1.90 -4.31 -17.56
N GLY A 79 2.07 -5.63 -17.44
CA GLY A 79 2.96 -6.41 -18.31
C GLY A 79 4.45 -6.16 -18.08
N ILE A 80 4.81 -5.63 -16.90
CA ILE A 80 6.20 -5.33 -16.53
C ILE A 80 6.86 -6.59 -15.98
N SER A 81 8.00 -6.98 -16.56
CA SER A 81 8.85 -8.04 -16.03
C SER A 81 9.77 -7.47 -14.95
N MET A 82 9.61 -7.95 -13.72
CA MET A 82 10.46 -7.59 -12.58
C MET A 82 10.66 -8.81 -11.69
N SER A 83 11.90 -9.03 -11.24
CA SER A 83 12.18 -10.13 -10.32
C SER A 83 11.50 -9.91 -8.97
N GLU A 84 11.17 -10.99 -8.27
CA GLU A 84 10.61 -10.92 -6.93
C GLU A 84 11.57 -10.24 -5.94
N ASN A 85 12.88 -10.48 -6.09
CA ASN A 85 13.91 -9.85 -5.26
C ASN A 85 13.93 -8.34 -5.45
N THR A 86 13.87 -7.88 -6.69
CA THR A 86 13.79 -6.43 -7.00
C THR A 86 12.50 -5.81 -6.42
N ALA A 87 11.36 -6.48 -6.53
CA ALA A 87 10.11 -6.00 -5.93
C ALA A 87 10.19 -5.93 -4.39
N LYS A 88 10.82 -6.92 -3.75
CA LYS A 88 11.09 -6.93 -2.30
C LYS A 88 12.05 -5.81 -1.88
N PHE A 89 13.12 -5.62 -2.63
CA PHE A 89 14.08 -4.54 -2.40
C PHE A 89 13.41 -3.16 -2.43
N ILE A 90 12.65 -2.89 -3.49
CA ILE A 90 11.91 -1.63 -3.65
C ILE A 90 10.88 -1.46 -2.52
N GLY A 91 10.10 -2.50 -2.23
CA GLY A 91 9.10 -2.47 -1.16
C GLY A 91 9.71 -2.17 0.20
N SER A 92 10.82 -2.82 0.54
CA SER A 92 11.57 -2.56 1.77
C SER A 92 12.12 -1.13 1.82
N ALA A 93 12.68 -0.64 0.71
CA ALA A 93 13.22 0.72 0.62
C ALA A 93 12.12 1.77 0.79
N ILE A 94 10.96 1.60 0.15
CA ILE A 94 9.83 2.53 0.29
C ILE A 94 9.30 2.51 1.72
N VAL A 95 8.99 1.33 2.29
CA VAL A 95 8.45 1.21 3.65
C VAL A 95 9.43 1.80 4.68
N THR A 96 10.73 1.47 4.60
CA THR A 96 11.73 2.03 5.50
C THR A 96 11.77 3.55 5.43
N ASN A 97 11.79 4.13 4.21
CA ASN A 97 11.81 5.58 4.07
C ASN A 97 10.49 6.24 4.51
N LEU A 98 9.33 5.61 4.29
CA LEU A 98 8.05 6.09 4.82
C LEU A 98 8.04 6.08 6.35
N ILE A 99 8.54 5.03 7.00
CA ILE A 99 8.60 4.93 8.47
C ILE A 99 9.63 5.91 9.05
N THR A 100 10.83 6.03 8.47
CA THR A 100 11.92 6.87 9.01
C THR A 100 11.64 8.36 8.82
N ASN A 101 10.97 8.74 7.74
CA ASN A 101 10.54 10.12 7.52
C ASN A 101 9.17 10.41 8.15
N ALA A 102 8.62 9.45 8.87
CA ALA A 102 7.24 9.35 9.28
C ALA A 102 6.94 9.95 10.64
N GLY A 103 7.73 10.83 11.18
CA GLY A 103 7.22 11.75 12.20
C GLY A 103 5.90 12.40 11.74
N ALA A 104 5.83 12.79 10.47
CA ALA A 104 4.59 13.24 9.82
C ALA A 104 3.56 12.12 9.61
N PHE A 105 3.99 10.88 9.27
CA PHE A 105 3.11 9.74 9.01
C PHE A 105 2.40 9.30 10.29
N VAL A 106 3.17 9.14 11.37
CA VAL A 106 2.65 8.78 12.69
C VAL A 106 1.83 9.92 13.29
N ALA A 107 2.27 11.17 13.17
CA ALA A 107 1.55 12.32 13.71
C ALA A 107 0.18 12.53 13.04
N VAL A 108 0.04 12.29 11.73
CA VAL A 108 -1.27 12.37 11.04
C VAL A 108 -2.18 11.22 11.43
N LEU A 109 -1.64 10.04 11.72
CA LEU A 109 -2.42 8.89 12.18
C LEU A 109 -2.80 9.01 13.66
N ILE A 110 -1.89 9.51 14.50
CA ILE A 110 -2.11 9.68 15.95
C ILE A 110 -2.80 11.02 16.25
N GLY A 111 -2.49 12.08 15.50
CA GLY A 111 -2.96 13.45 15.77
C GLY A 111 -4.47 13.69 15.69
N SER A 112 -5.26 12.63 15.37
CA SER A 112 -6.72 12.63 15.51
C SER A 112 -7.22 11.81 16.70
N SER A 113 -6.33 11.32 17.56
CA SER A 113 -6.66 10.42 18.67
C SER A 113 -5.75 10.71 19.84
N ILE A 114 -6.03 11.82 20.58
CA ILE A 114 -5.71 11.89 21.99
C ILE A 114 -6.64 10.89 22.68
N VAL A 115 -6.29 9.61 22.62
CA VAL A 115 -7.01 8.53 23.29
C VAL A 115 -6.02 7.77 24.16
N SER A 116 -5.38 8.49 25.07
CA SER A 116 -4.41 7.87 25.95
C SER A 116 -4.96 7.48 27.32
N ILE A 117 -6.23 7.70 27.63
CA ILE A 117 -6.75 7.44 29.00
C ILE A 117 -8.23 6.99 28.96
N ILE A 118 -8.60 5.99 28.13
CA ILE A 118 -9.96 5.44 28.19
C ILE A 118 -9.90 3.94 28.49
N PRO A 119 -10.70 3.42 29.43
CA PRO A 119 -10.92 1.98 29.59
C PRO A 119 -11.41 1.41 28.27
N GLY A 120 -10.66 0.50 27.64
CA GLY A 120 -10.89 0.01 26.28
C GLY A 120 -9.77 0.37 25.29
N ALA A 121 -8.64 0.91 25.74
CA ALA A 121 -7.50 1.30 24.92
C ALA A 121 -7.00 0.21 23.96
N GLN A 122 -7.23 -1.07 24.25
CA GLN A 122 -6.91 -2.18 23.37
C GLN A 122 -7.70 -2.15 22.04
N VAL A 123 -8.99 -1.80 22.08
CA VAL A 123 -9.84 -1.70 20.88
C VAL A 123 -9.41 -0.54 19.98
N VAL A 124 -8.99 0.57 20.62
CA VAL A 124 -8.47 1.74 19.90
C VAL A 124 -7.13 1.43 19.22
N SER A 125 -6.24 0.69 19.90
CA SER A 125 -4.95 0.29 19.31
C SER A 125 -5.14 -0.64 18.10
N VAL A 126 -6.07 -1.57 18.14
CA VAL A 126 -6.42 -2.46 17.02
C VAL A 126 -6.90 -1.66 15.80
N ALA A 127 -7.82 -0.72 16.02
CA ALA A 127 -8.35 0.12 14.94
C ALA A 127 -7.27 1.05 14.34
N MET A 128 -6.37 1.57 15.17
CA MET A 128 -5.25 2.39 14.73
C MET A 128 -4.24 1.58 13.94
N ASN A 129 -3.88 0.38 14.39
CA ASN A 129 -2.95 -0.51 13.69
C ASN A 129 -3.53 -0.95 12.35
N ALA A 130 -4.82 -1.25 12.29
CA ALA A 130 -5.50 -1.57 11.04
C ALA A 130 -5.48 -0.38 10.06
N ALA A 131 -5.78 0.83 10.53
CA ALA A 131 -5.70 2.04 9.69
C ALA A 131 -4.27 2.32 9.24
N LEU A 132 -3.28 2.08 10.08
CA LEU A 132 -1.86 2.21 9.75
C LEU A 132 -1.48 1.20 8.66
N GLY A 133 -1.81 -0.07 8.83
CA GLY A 133 -1.55 -1.12 7.86
C GLY A 133 -2.13 -0.82 6.48
N TYR A 134 -3.39 -0.44 6.44
CA TYR A 134 -4.06 0.00 5.21
C TYR A 134 -3.30 1.15 4.54
N THR A 135 -3.02 2.20 5.31
CA THR A 135 -2.44 3.45 4.79
C THR A 135 -1.01 3.25 4.30
N ILE A 136 -0.20 2.40 4.96
CA ILE A 136 1.16 2.08 4.50
C ILE A 136 1.11 1.43 3.12
N VAL A 137 0.29 0.40 2.92
CA VAL A 137 0.17 -0.27 1.62
C VAL A 137 -0.34 0.72 0.56
N TYR A 138 -1.35 1.51 0.89
CA TYR A 138 -1.93 2.49 -0.01
C TYR A 138 -0.92 3.55 -0.48
N VAL A 139 -0.24 4.20 0.46
CA VAL A 139 0.75 5.25 0.15
C VAL A 139 1.97 4.66 -0.56
N SER A 140 2.45 3.50 -0.12
CA SER A 140 3.59 2.84 -0.76
C SER A 140 3.29 2.46 -2.21
N ALA A 141 2.06 2.06 -2.53
CA ALA A 141 1.66 1.76 -3.90
C ALA A 141 1.66 3.01 -4.79
N ILE A 142 1.20 4.17 -4.28
CA ILE A 142 1.28 5.43 -5.03
C ILE A 142 2.75 5.83 -5.28
N ILE A 143 3.62 5.71 -4.27
CA ILE A 143 5.06 5.97 -4.43
C ILE A 143 5.68 4.99 -5.45
N TYR A 144 5.25 3.73 -5.44
CA TYR A 144 5.70 2.74 -6.40
C TYR A 144 5.28 3.08 -7.84
N LEU A 145 4.04 3.49 -8.08
CA LEU A 145 3.59 3.94 -9.40
C LEU A 145 4.43 5.13 -9.90
N LYS A 146 4.72 6.10 -9.03
CA LYS A 146 5.63 7.21 -9.36
C LYS A 146 7.05 6.75 -9.65
N LEU A 147 7.55 5.73 -8.95
CA LEU A 147 8.87 5.14 -9.22
C LEU A 147 8.90 4.51 -10.61
N ILE A 148 7.92 3.66 -10.94
CA ILE A 148 7.80 3.07 -12.29
C ILE A 148 7.76 4.17 -13.35
N THR A 149 6.92 5.18 -13.16
CA THR A 149 6.81 6.32 -14.09
C THR A 149 8.16 6.98 -14.33
N ARG A 150 8.96 7.17 -13.28
CA ARG A 150 10.27 7.84 -13.35
C ARG A 150 11.37 6.98 -13.98
N MET A 151 11.23 5.66 -13.87
CA MET A 151 12.22 4.69 -14.36
C MET A 151 11.82 4.04 -15.68
N MET A 152 10.66 4.37 -16.23
CA MET A 152 10.22 3.94 -17.55
C MET A 152 11.10 4.58 -18.62
N GLN A 153 11.63 3.74 -19.51
CA GLN A 153 12.41 4.21 -20.65
C GLN A 153 11.48 4.56 -21.83
N PRO A 154 11.95 5.38 -22.78
CA PRO A 154 11.15 5.73 -23.96
C PRO A 154 10.71 4.54 -24.82
N ASP A 155 11.41 3.42 -24.72
CA ASP A 155 11.08 2.16 -25.41
C ASP A 155 10.05 1.31 -24.65
N GLY A 156 9.50 1.81 -23.54
CA GLY A 156 8.54 1.11 -22.68
C GLY A 156 9.17 0.09 -21.73
N THR A 157 10.50 -0.06 -21.71
CA THR A 157 11.18 -0.93 -20.76
C THR A 157 11.36 -0.26 -19.41
N LEU A 158 11.39 -1.05 -18.34
CA LEU A 158 11.63 -0.55 -16.97
C LEU A 158 13.09 -0.84 -16.58
N LYS A 159 13.86 0.22 -16.35
CA LYS A 159 15.27 0.10 -15.90
C LYS A 159 15.36 0.28 -14.38
N VAL A 160 15.12 -0.78 -13.64
CA VAL A 160 15.28 -0.81 -12.18
C VAL A 160 16.31 -1.84 -11.78
N SER A 161 17.20 -1.47 -10.89
CA SER A 161 18.21 -2.34 -10.28
C SER A 161 18.18 -2.26 -8.75
N GLU A 162 18.70 -3.28 -8.09
CA GLU A 162 18.90 -3.31 -6.64
C GLU A 162 20.14 -2.49 -6.25
N SER A 163 20.05 -1.16 -6.41
CA SER A 163 21.19 -0.24 -6.27
C SER A 163 20.88 0.92 -5.33
N ASP A 164 21.91 1.61 -4.88
CA ASP A 164 21.76 2.83 -4.09
C ASP A 164 21.15 3.98 -4.90
N ASP A 165 21.32 4.00 -6.21
CA ASP A 165 20.66 4.95 -7.10
C ASP A 165 19.14 4.80 -7.03
N THR A 166 18.63 3.57 -7.09
CA THR A 166 17.19 3.31 -6.91
C THR A 166 16.71 3.77 -5.54
N LYS A 167 17.46 3.53 -4.47
CA LYS A 167 17.12 4.05 -3.13
C LYS A 167 17.12 5.58 -3.10
N HIS A 168 18.04 6.22 -3.79
CA HIS A 168 18.12 7.67 -3.88
C HIS A 168 16.90 8.25 -4.62
N ILE A 169 16.50 7.64 -5.73
CA ILE A 169 15.31 8.01 -6.48
C ILE A 169 14.06 7.88 -5.59
N ILE A 170 13.91 6.76 -4.86
CA ILE A 170 12.82 6.55 -3.92
C ILE A 170 12.77 7.66 -2.86
N ARG A 171 13.91 8.01 -2.24
CA ARG A 171 13.98 9.09 -1.26
C ARG A 171 13.54 10.43 -1.84
N ASN A 172 13.95 10.74 -3.07
CA ASN A 172 13.57 11.97 -3.75
C ASN A 172 12.06 12.01 -4.05
N ILE A 173 11.49 10.90 -4.55
CA ILE A 173 10.05 10.80 -4.77
C ILE A 173 9.28 11.04 -3.47
N ILE A 174 9.73 10.46 -2.35
CA ILE A 174 9.08 10.63 -1.04
C ILE A 174 9.18 12.09 -0.57
N LYS A 175 10.35 12.73 -0.72
CA LYS A 175 10.56 14.15 -0.35
C LYS A 175 9.70 15.11 -1.18
N GLU A 176 9.58 14.86 -2.49
CA GLU A 176 8.78 15.66 -3.42
C GLU A 176 7.28 15.42 -3.30
N SER A 177 6.89 14.29 -2.68
CA SER A 177 5.49 13.92 -2.54
C SER A 177 4.87 14.54 -1.29
N ASN A 178 3.61 14.97 -1.41
CA ASN A 178 2.85 15.42 -0.24
C ASN A 178 2.35 14.21 0.56
N ILE A 179 3.28 13.57 1.31
CA ILE A 179 3.01 12.38 2.10
C ILE A 179 1.87 12.60 3.10
N LYS A 180 1.79 13.79 3.70
CA LYS A 180 0.74 14.14 4.67
C LYS A 180 -0.66 14.01 4.06
N ASP A 181 -0.85 14.51 2.85
CA ASP A 181 -2.16 14.46 2.20
C ASP A 181 -2.44 13.08 1.60
N MET A 182 -1.42 12.36 1.10
CA MET A 182 -1.55 10.94 0.72
C MET A 182 -1.99 10.07 1.91
N VAL A 183 -1.47 10.32 3.12
CA VAL A 183 -1.88 9.62 4.35
C VAL A 183 -3.32 9.95 4.71
N LYS A 184 -3.76 11.20 4.56
CA LYS A 184 -5.17 11.58 4.76
C LYS A 184 -6.09 10.86 3.77
N GLU A 185 -5.68 10.78 2.49
CA GLU A 185 -6.42 10.06 1.46
C GLU A 185 -6.50 8.56 1.78
N GLY A 186 -5.39 7.91 2.13
CA GLY A 186 -5.37 6.51 2.54
C GLY A 186 -6.26 6.23 3.77
N LYS A 187 -6.26 7.15 4.75
CA LYS A 187 -7.16 7.07 5.91
C LYS A 187 -8.64 7.24 5.53
N ALA A 188 -8.94 8.11 4.57
CA ALA A 188 -10.29 8.27 4.04
C ALA A 188 -10.74 7.00 3.28
N ALA A 189 -9.84 6.43 2.45
CA ALA A 189 -10.09 5.17 1.75
C ALA A 189 -10.32 4.00 2.72
N TYR A 190 -9.54 3.89 3.80
CA TYR A 190 -9.78 2.92 4.87
C TYR A 190 -11.17 3.06 5.51
N LYS A 191 -11.57 4.29 5.85
CA LYS A 191 -12.91 4.54 6.43
C LYS A 191 -14.01 4.17 5.45
N GLN A 192 -13.83 4.48 4.17
CA GLN A 192 -14.80 4.11 3.13
C GLN A 192 -14.91 2.60 2.97
N ALA A 193 -13.78 1.88 2.89
CA ALA A 193 -13.76 0.42 2.80
C ALA A 193 -14.42 -0.28 4.00
N LYS A 194 -14.33 0.32 5.20
CA LYS A 194 -15.11 -0.16 6.37
C LYS A 194 -16.59 0.08 6.21
N LYS A 195 -16.99 1.24 5.68
CA LYS A 195 -18.40 1.64 5.55
C LYS A 195 -19.15 0.83 4.48
N ASP A 196 -18.46 0.49 3.38
CA ASP A 196 -19.07 -0.25 2.25
C ASP A 196 -19.03 -1.78 2.39
N GLY A 197 -18.56 -2.30 3.53
CA GLY A 197 -18.50 -3.72 3.83
C GLY A 197 -17.37 -4.48 3.12
N SER A 198 -16.39 -3.78 2.51
CA SER A 198 -15.25 -4.41 1.82
C SER A 198 -14.42 -5.29 2.76
N PHE A 199 -14.33 -4.93 4.05
CA PHE A 199 -13.66 -5.75 5.07
C PHE A 199 -14.37 -7.07 5.35
N ASP A 200 -15.69 -7.09 5.36
CA ASP A 200 -16.47 -8.30 5.62
C ASP A 200 -16.41 -9.23 4.41
N LYS A 201 -16.45 -8.68 3.21
CA LYS A 201 -16.23 -9.44 1.97
C LYS A 201 -14.83 -10.08 1.94
N ALA A 202 -13.80 -9.36 2.37
CA ALA A 202 -12.43 -9.89 2.41
C ALA A 202 -12.23 -11.01 3.45
N LYS A 203 -12.93 -10.96 4.59
CA LYS A 203 -12.90 -12.02 5.60
C LYS A 203 -13.55 -13.32 5.14
N ASN A 204 -14.55 -13.22 4.26
CA ASN A 204 -15.30 -14.36 3.74
C ASN A 204 -14.67 -15.00 2.49
N ILE A 205 -13.51 -14.52 2.05
CA ILE A 205 -12.74 -15.14 0.98
C ILE A 205 -11.78 -16.14 1.59
N LYS A 206 -12.10 -17.44 1.53
CA LYS A 206 -11.17 -18.51 1.87
C LYS A 206 -10.38 -18.92 0.63
N LYS A 207 -9.07 -19.08 0.77
CA LYS A 207 -8.25 -19.69 -0.28
C LYS A 207 -8.36 -21.20 -0.18
N CYS A 208 -8.65 -21.85 -1.30
CA CYS A 208 -8.55 -23.29 -1.40
C CYS A 208 -7.11 -23.74 -1.08
N SER A 209 -6.92 -24.60 -0.07
CA SER A 209 -5.61 -25.09 0.36
C SER A 209 -4.89 -25.94 -0.71
N LYS A 210 -5.63 -26.47 -1.71
CA LYS A 210 -5.09 -27.31 -2.78
C LYS A 210 -4.68 -26.55 -4.04
N CYS A 211 -5.39 -25.48 -4.41
CA CYS A 211 -5.15 -24.77 -5.68
C CYS A 211 -4.95 -23.26 -5.53
N GLY A 212 -5.07 -22.70 -4.32
CA GLY A 212 -4.94 -21.26 -4.07
C GLY A 212 -6.08 -20.41 -4.62
N ALA A 213 -7.10 -21.01 -5.23
CA ALA A 213 -8.25 -20.27 -5.75
C ALA A 213 -9.08 -19.65 -4.63
N GLU A 214 -9.61 -18.47 -4.88
CA GLU A 214 -10.53 -17.80 -3.96
C GLU A 214 -11.91 -18.48 -4.00
N VAL A 215 -12.37 -18.97 -2.85
CA VAL A 215 -13.67 -19.63 -2.69
C VAL A 215 -14.53 -18.74 -1.82
N LYS A 216 -15.70 -18.32 -2.32
CA LYS A 216 -16.73 -17.66 -1.52
C LYS A 216 -17.48 -18.72 -0.72
N GLU A 217 -17.63 -18.52 0.58
CA GLU A 217 -18.63 -19.28 1.33
C GLU A 217 -20.03 -18.82 0.87
N GLY A 218 -20.82 -19.79 0.38
CA GLY A 218 -22.22 -19.61 0.06
C GLY A 218 -23.06 -19.53 1.33
#